data_f3fb945e95706d6fbfaa283eeb204ce4
#
_entry.id   f3fb945e95706d6fbfaa283eeb204ce4
#
_cell.length_a   1.000
_cell.length_b   1.000
_cell.length_c   1.000
_cell.angle_alpha   90.00
_cell.angle_beta   90.00
_cell.angle_gamma   90.00
#
_symmetry.space_group_name_H-M   'P 1'
#
loop_
_entity.id
_entity.type
_entity.pdbx_description
1 polymer ?
#
loop_
_entity_poly.entity_id
_entity_poly.type
_entity_poly.pdbx_seq_one_letter_code
_entity_poly.pdbx_strand_id
1 'polypeptide(L)'
;MSTIIERLALLRKEMKAAGLSAYIIPSSDAHLSEYTPDRFKSRAWISGFNGSAGTVVVTLDKAGLWTDSRYFLQAGEQLKDSSIELFKMGVPGVPTIEGFLAAELPAGAVVGADGACLSFAEADDTERKLAVYGIEYRLTQDLIERVWADRPALPDHPLFLHPEEYSGASAKERIEAVRGKLRAQGANATIITMIDELAWVFNVRGNDVSFNPVAVGFGYIGEKEAVIFVDPAKVPEEVRSYLTANGVTLKGYTELDSFISALPAEVRLLVDTKRITYHIYSLIPAHCRKIEGVSALTQLKAIKNGTEIACLRKVMARDGASLTRFFKWLEEALGRGETYTEYELGIRLNEFRAKDDKFYGDSFGTICGYLGNGAIVHYSAQEDTAATVHPEGVLLLDSGGQYVDGTTDITRTVALSAPSEELRTDYTLVLKGHIQLALVQYLEGTRGSQLDILARHALWQQGLNYGHGTGHGVGFFLNVHEGPQNIRMEVNPTPLELGMITSNEPGLYRSGKYGIRIENLVITELREETEFGRFFGFETVTLCYLDNQLVRKDLLTAEEIAWYDAYQERVYQTIAPLLSSDEAAWLRSKTLPL
;
A
#
# COMPACT_ATOMS: atom_id res chain seq x y z
N MET A 1 27.78 0.81 15.59
CA MET A 1 26.33 1.19 15.73
C MET A 1 25.92 1.00 17.18
N SER A 2 25.09 1.90 17.74
CA SER A 2 24.54 1.74 19.08
C SER A 2 23.55 0.57 19.11
N THR A 3 23.52 -0.16 20.24
CA THR A 3 22.54 -1.23 20.46
C THR A 3 21.14 -0.64 20.70
N ILE A 4 20.09 -1.45 20.56
CA ILE A 4 18.70 -1.02 20.85
C ILE A 4 18.60 -0.54 22.31
N ILE A 5 19.24 -1.25 23.25
CA ILE A 5 19.26 -0.88 24.68
C ILE A 5 19.89 0.51 24.88
N GLU A 6 21.00 0.81 24.21
CA GLU A 6 21.65 2.13 24.28
C GLU A 6 20.77 3.22 23.68
N ARG A 7 20.09 2.96 22.54
CA ARG A 7 19.16 3.90 21.92
C ARG A 7 17.98 4.22 22.84
N LEU A 8 17.39 3.21 23.46
CA LEU A 8 16.33 3.39 24.47
C LEU A 8 16.80 4.21 25.68
N ALA A 9 18.02 3.98 26.16
CA ALA A 9 18.59 4.76 27.27
C ALA A 9 18.80 6.23 26.90
N LEU A 10 19.30 6.52 25.69
CA LEU A 10 19.43 7.88 25.16
C LEU A 10 18.07 8.57 25.05
N LEU A 11 17.07 7.90 24.46
CA LEU A 11 15.71 8.45 24.34
C LEU A 11 15.11 8.76 25.71
N ARG A 12 15.22 7.85 26.68
CA ARG A 12 14.74 8.08 28.07
C ARG A 12 15.38 9.28 28.72
N LYS A 13 16.65 9.56 28.42
CA LYS A 13 17.35 10.76 28.90
C LYS A 13 16.70 12.02 28.31
N GLU A 14 16.45 12.06 27.02
CA GLU A 14 15.77 13.20 26.37
C GLU A 14 14.32 13.36 26.84
N MET A 15 13.58 12.24 27.03
CA MET A 15 12.24 12.26 27.61
C MET A 15 12.24 12.95 29.01
N LYS A 16 13.18 12.56 29.89
CA LYS A 16 13.31 13.19 31.22
C LYS A 16 13.61 14.68 31.11
N ALA A 17 14.50 15.08 30.20
CA ALA A 17 14.83 16.49 29.95
C ALA A 17 13.63 17.29 29.43
N ALA A 18 12.77 16.66 28.66
CA ALA A 18 11.54 17.26 28.13
C ALA A 18 10.34 17.17 29.09
N GLY A 19 10.48 16.54 30.26
CA GLY A 19 9.40 16.35 31.24
C GLY A 19 8.33 15.35 30.74
N LEU A 20 8.73 14.35 29.96
CA LEU A 20 7.84 13.32 29.43
C LEU A 20 7.97 12.01 30.21
N SER A 21 6.84 11.39 30.52
CA SER A 21 6.74 10.07 31.16
C SER A 21 6.76 8.92 30.14
N ALA A 22 6.30 9.17 28.91
CA ALA A 22 6.37 8.24 27.78
C ALA A 22 6.52 8.98 26.46
N TYR A 23 6.94 8.25 25.41
CA TYR A 23 7.04 8.76 24.05
C TYR A 23 6.55 7.72 23.05
N ILE A 24 5.69 8.15 22.11
CA ILE A 24 5.10 7.32 21.07
C ILE A 24 5.83 7.58 19.74
N ILE A 25 6.26 6.50 19.06
CA ILE A 25 6.99 6.56 17.79
C ILE A 25 6.23 5.73 16.74
N PRO A 26 5.49 6.38 15.83
CA PRO A 26 4.75 5.70 14.77
C PRO A 26 5.65 5.20 13.64
N SER A 27 5.07 4.50 12.67
CA SER A 27 5.73 4.10 11.42
C SER A 27 5.74 5.19 10.36
N SER A 28 4.87 6.18 10.46
CA SER A 28 4.66 7.21 9.44
C SER A 28 5.75 8.30 9.43
N ASP A 29 5.78 9.06 8.35
CA ASP A 29 6.61 10.23 8.12
C ASP A 29 5.78 11.53 8.12
N ALA A 30 6.41 12.65 7.75
CA ALA A 30 5.75 13.95 7.64
C ALA A 30 4.69 14.02 6.50
N HIS A 31 4.62 12.99 5.67
CA HIS A 31 3.69 12.85 4.56
C HIS A 31 2.67 11.73 4.77
N LEU A 32 2.70 11.08 5.95
CA LEU A 32 1.86 9.93 6.29
C LEU A 32 1.99 8.77 5.28
N SER A 33 3.19 8.57 4.76
CA SER A 33 3.51 7.56 3.75
C SER A 33 3.54 6.16 4.36
N GLU A 34 3.12 5.14 3.58
CA GLU A 34 3.26 3.73 3.95
C GLU A 34 4.73 3.29 3.89
N TYR A 35 5.40 3.60 2.78
CA TYR A 35 6.85 3.43 2.63
C TYR A 35 7.51 4.76 2.88
N THR A 36 8.33 4.83 3.93
CA THR A 36 8.95 6.08 4.38
C THR A 36 10.38 6.21 3.89
N PRO A 37 10.85 7.42 3.56
CA PRO A 37 12.27 7.69 3.37
C PRO A 37 13.09 7.30 4.61
N ASP A 38 14.36 6.95 4.40
CA ASP A 38 15.23 6.44 5.48
C ASP A 38 15.32 7.38 6.69
N ARG A 39 15.29 8.69 6.45
CA ARG A 39 15.25 9.70 7.52
C ARG A 39 14.10 9.50 8.51
N PHE A 40 12.96 9.01 8.06
CA PHE A 40 11.75 8.84 8.88
C PHE A 40 11.58 7.43 9.44
N LYS A 41 12.52 6.52 9.23
CA LYS A 41 12.47 5.15 9.78
C LYS A 41 12.78 5.11 11.29
N SER A 42 12.27 6.10 12.04
CA SER A 42 12.49 6.29 13.47
C SER A 42 12.09 5.06 14.30
N ARG A 43 10.91 4.46 13.99
CA ARG A 43 10.43 3.26 14.66
C ARG A 43 11.36 2.07 14.40
N ALA A 44 11.81 1.86 13.18
CA ALA A 44 12.74 0.78 12.85
C ALA A 44 14.10 1.00 13.50
N TRP A 45 14.60 2.24 13.52
CA TRP A 45 15.87 2.58 14.16
C TRP A 45 15.84 2.31 15.68
N ILE A 46 14.79 2.74 16.39
CA ILE A 46 14.71 2.59 17.85
C ILE A 46 14.45 1.15 18.30
N SER A 47 13.79 0.32 17.48
CA SER A 47 13.34 -1.03 17.87
C SER A 47 14.08 -2.18 17.17
N GLY A 48 14.69 -1.94 16.02
CA GLY A 48 15.20 -3.00 15.14
C GLY A 48 14.12 -3.71 14.32
N PHE A 49 12.83 -3.44 14.57
CA PHE A 49 11.74 -4.01 13.80
C PHE A 49 11.53 -3.24 12.50
N ASN A 50 11.62 -3.90 11.35
CA ASN A 50 11.56 -3.28 10.02
C ASN A 50 10.29 -3.59 9.21
N GLY A 51 9.28 -4.26 9.79
CA GLY A 51 7.97 -4.42 9.15
C GLY A 51 7.32 -3.06 8.83
N SER A 52 6.43 -2.94 7.86
CA SER A 52 5.88 -1.65 7.42
C SER A 52 4.91 -1.02 8.42
N ALA A 53 4.26 -1.80 9.28
CA ALA A 53 3.26 -1.31 10.24
C ALA A 53 3.61 -1.65 11.69
N GLY A 54 3.53 -0.64 12.55
CA GLY A 54 3.72 -0.79 14.00
C GLY A 54 3.99 0.54 14.69
N THR A 55 3.80 0.56 16.00
CA THR A 55 4.05 1.73 16.85
C THR A 55 4.87 1.30 18.06
N VAL A 56 5.96 1.99 18.31
CA VAL A 56 6.76 1.81 19.53
C VAL A 56 6.32 2.81 20.58
N VAL A 57 6.13 2.33 21.81
CA VAL A 57 5.89 3.17 22.98
C VAL A 57 7.01 2.92 23.99
N VAL A 58 7.66 3.99 24.41
CA VAL A 58 8.74 3.95 25.40
C VAL A 58 8.30 4.71 26.63
N THR A 59 8.26 4.05 27.80
CA THR A 59 8.17 4.70 29.11
C THR A 59 9.55 4.84 29.73
N LEU A 60 9.65 5.44 30.89
CA LEU A 60 10.93 5.56 31.58
C LEU A 60 11.54 4.19 31.97
N ASP A 61 10.70 3.16 32.11
CA ASP A 61 11.11 1.84 32.58
C ASP A 61 10.86 0.72 31.56
N LYS A 62 9.81 0.82 30.73
CA LYS A 62 9.38 -0.20 29.77
C LYS A 62 9.45 0.29 28.32
N ALA A 63 9.37 -0.63 27.38
CA ALA A 63 9.16 -0.34 25.98
C ALA A 63 8.33 -1.46 25.34
N GLY A 64 7.43 -1.10 24.42
CA GLY A 64 6.59 -2.05 23.70
C GLY A 64 6.43 -1.69 22.22
N LEU A 65 6.26 -2.72 21.38
CA LEU A 65 5.89 -2.60 19.97
C LEU A 65 4.49 -3.17 19.78
N TRP A 66 3.57 -2.34 19.29
CA TRP A 66 2.25 -2.74 18.82
C TRP A 66 2.30 -2.94 17.32
N THR A 67 1.93 -4.14 16.83
CA THR A 67 1.82 -4.44 15.39
C THR A 67 0.66 -5.40 15.13
N ASP A 68 0.22 -5.51 13.87
CA ASP A 68 -0.90 -6.36 13.48
C ASP A 68 -0.47 -7.79 13.07
N SER A 69 -1.46 -8.63 12.75
CA SER A 69 -1.27 -10.07 12.52
C SER A 69 -0.32 -10.41 11.36
N ARG A 70 -0.08 -9.50 10.42
CA ARG A 70 0.84 -9.68 9.31
C ARG A 70 2.29 -9.82 9.77
N TYR A 71 2.63 -9.24 10.93
CA TYR A 71 4.00 -9.09 11.43
C TYR A 71 4.29 -9.81 12.74
N PHE A 72 3.35 -10.57 13.34
CA PHE A 72 3.56 -11.19 14.66
C PHE A 72 4.79 -12.09 14.73
N LEU A 73 5.05 -12.87 13.69
CA LEU A 73 6.19 -13.76 13.64
C LEU A 73 7.50 -12.97 13.46
N GLN A 74 7.55 -12.07 12.48
CA GLN A 74 8.72 -11.25 12.20
C GLN A 74 9.11 -10.39 13.41
N ALA A 75 8.14 -9.70 14.04
CA ALA A 75 8.40 -8.90 15.22
C ALA A 75 8.89 -9.75 16.40
N GLY A 76 8.34 -10.95 16.58
CA GLY A 76 8.79 -11.90 17.61
C GLY A 76 10.26 -12.28 17.46
N GLU A 77 10.74 -12.44 16.22
CA GLU A 77 12.16 -12.73 15.96
C GLU A 77 13.04 -11.47 16.11
N GLN A 78 12.64 -10.36 15.51
CA GLN A 78 13.45 -9.14 15.46
C GLN A 78 13.57 -8.42 16.80
N LEU A 79 12.62 -8.61 17.72
CA LEU A 79 12.65 -8.02 19.05
C LEU A 79 13.40 -8.87 20.10
N LYS A 80 13.92 -10.04 19.74
CA LYS A 80 14.74 -10.85 20.65
C LYS A 80 15.90 -10.00 21.19
N ASP A 81 16.09 -10.07 22.49
CA ASP A 81 17.16 -9.36 23.23
C ASP A 81 17.13 -7.82 23.15
N SER A 82 16.04 -7.23 22.63
CA SER A 82 15.88 -5.77 22.49
C SER A 82 15.38 -5.06 23.75
N SER A 83 14.84 -5.78 24.74
CA SER A 83 14.09 -5.24 25.87
C SER A 83 12.77 -4.53 25.48
N ILE A 84 12.25 -4.80 24.28
CA ILE A 84 10.96 -4.31 23.79
C ILE A 84 9.96 -5.46 23.77
N GLU A 85 8.84 -5.29 24.46
CA GLU A 85 7.76 -6.28 24.50
C GLU A 85 6.90 -6.22 23.23
N LEU A 86 6.51 -7.37 22.68
CA LEU A 86 5.61 -7.46 21.53
C LEU A 86 4.15 -7.49 21.98
N PHE A 87 3.38 -6.49 21.57
CA PHE A 87 1.93 -6.42 21.76
C PHE A 87 1.21 -6.73 20.43
N LYS A 88 0.55 -7.90 20.38
CA LYS A 88 -0.15 -8.42 19.21
C LYS A 88 -1.54 -7.79 19.08
N MET A 89 -1.67 -6.74 18.27
CA MET A 89 -2.93 -6.00 18.11
C MET A 89 -4.09 -6.92 17.68
N GLY A 90 -5.27 -6.69 18.27
CA GLY A 90 -6.48 -7.47 17.97
C GLY A 90 -6.57 -8.83 18.66
N VAL A 91 -5.52 -9.28 19.38
CA VAL A 91 -5.58 -10.53 20.15
C VAL A 91 -6.26 -10.24 21.51
N PRO A 92 -7.25 -11.07 21.91
CA PRO A 92 -7.92 -10.90 23.19
C PRO A 92 -6.95 -10.86 24.37
N GLY A 93 -7.12 -9.88 25.26
CA GLY A 93 -6.26 -9.68 26.43
C GLY A 93 -5.01 -8.83 26.21
N VAL A 94 -4.67 -8.49 24.97
CA VAL A 94 -3.59 -7.55 24.66
C VAL A 94 -4.11 -6.11 24.80
N PRO A 95 -3.46 -5.25 25.62
CA PRO A 95 -3.92 -3.88 25.81
C PRO A 95 -3.69 -3.02 24.57
N THR A 96 -4.56 -2.03 24.35
CA THR A 96 -4.26 -0.93 23.43
C THR A 96 -3.12 -0.08 23.98
N ILE A 97 -2.54 0.79 23.14
CA ILE A 97 -1.48 1.73 23.57
C ILE A 97 -1.97 2.58 24.75
N GLU A 98 -3.17 3.14 24.65
CA GLU A 98 -3.74 3.99 25.69
C GLU A 98 -4.03 3.19 26.98
N GLY A 99 -4.51 1.96 26.85
CA GLY A 99 -4.74 1.04 27.98
C GLY A 99 -3.43 0.66 28.69
N PHE A 100 -2.36 0.42 27.94
CA PHE A 100 -1.03 0.19 28.48
C PHE A 100 -0.51 1.44 29.22
N LEU A 101 -0.58 2.61 28.58
CA LEU A 101 -0.14 3.86 29.20
C LEU A 101 -0.92 4.19 30.47
N ALA A 102 -2.23 3.95 30.48
CA ALA A 102 -3.07 4.15 31.67
C ALA A 102 -2.73 3.20 32.83
N ALA A 103 -2.25 2.00 32.53
CA ALA A 103 -1.81 1.04 33.54
C ALA A 103 -0.42 1.36 34.10
N GLU A 104 0.47 1.95 33.29
CA GLU A 104 1.86 2.22 33.66
C GLU A 104 2.10 3.63 34.23
N LEU A 105 1.22 4.59 33.94
CA LEU A 105 1.45 5.99 34.27
C LEU A 105 0.41 6.54 35.26
N PRO A 106 0.81 7.40 36.21
CA PRO A 106 -0.16 8.06 37.07
C PRO A 106 -0.90 9.19 36.35
N ALA A 107 -2.05 9.58 36.90
CA ALA A 107 -2.73 10.80 36.48
C ALA A 107 -1.78 12.01 36.63
N GLY A 108 -1.84 12.92 35.67
CA GLY A 108 -0.92 14.06 35.53
C GLY A 108 0.39 13.74 34.79
N ALA A 109 0.59 12.48 34.38
CA ALA A 109 1.70 12.12 33.49
C ALA A 109 1.56 12.78 32.10
N VAL A 110 2.73 13.00 31.47
CA VAL A 110 2.78 13.59 30.11
C VAL A 110 3.35 12.57 29.13
N VAL A 111 2.59 12.28 28.07
CA VAL A 111 3.01 11.42 26.96
C VAL A 111 3.35 12.32 25.77
N GLY A 112 4.52 12.11 25.15
CA GLY A 112 4.97 12.85 23.99
C GLY A 112 4.87 12.07 22.70
N ALA A 113 4.79 12.77 21.55
CA ALA A 113 5.01 12.24 20.20
C ALA A 113 5.41 13.37 19.26
N ASP A 114 5.94 13.00 18.08
CA ASP A 114 6.20 13.96 17.01
C ASP A 114 4.91 14.25 16.23
N GLY A 115 4.37 15.47 16.39
CA GLY A 115 3.16 15.88 15.68
C GLY A 115 3.32 16.02 14.16
N ALA A 116 4.55 16.02 13.65
CA ALA A 116 4.80 16.00 12.20
C ALA A 116 4.61 14.60 11.59
N CYS A 117 4.64 13.54 12.39
CA CYS A 117 4.51 12.15 11.94
C CYS A 117 3.19 11.49 12.35
N LEU A 118 2.21 12.26 12.77
CA LEU A 118 0.86 11.79 13.16
C LEU A 118 -0.20 12.56 12.39
N SER A 119 -1.22 11.89 11.88
CA SER A 119 -2.38 12.58 11.34
C SER A 119 -3.10 13.37 12.44
N PHE A 120 -3.79 14.45 12.06
CA PHE A 120 -4.59 15.21 13.02
C PHE A 120 -5.65 14.32 13.69
N ALA A 121 -6.32 13.46 12.92
CA ALA A 121 -7.36 12.58 13.43
C ALA A 121 -6.82 11.57 14.46
N GLU A 122 -5.64 10.97 14.23
CA GLU A 122 -5.01 10.05 15.20
C GLU A 122 -4.56 10.78 16.45
N ALA A 123 -3.97 11.96 16.29
CA ALA A 123 -3.51 12.77 17.42
C ALA A 123 -4.67 13.18 18.33
N ASP A 124 -5.77 13.68 17.76
CA ASP A 124 -6.99 14.08 18.46
C ASP A 124 -7.69 12.90 19.15
N ASP A 125 -7.74 11.74 18.49
CA ASP A 125 -8.33 10.52 19.07
C ASP A 125 -7.49 10.01 20.27
N THR A 126 -6.16 9.99 20.12
CA THR A 126 -5.23 9.60 21.18
C THR A 126 -5.31 10.56 22.37
N GLU A 127 -5.34 11.87 22.12
CA GLU A 127 -5.49 12.90 23.16
C GLU A 127 -6.77 12.68 23.97
N ARG A 128 -7.91 12.50 23.29
CA ARG A 128 -9.21 12.26 23.94
C ARG A 128 -9.20 10.98 24.78
N LYS A 129 -8.59 9.91 24.31
CA LYS A 129 -8.49 8.63 25.02
C LYS A 129 -7.61 8.73 26.26
N LEU A 130 -6.45 9.40 26.16
CA LEU A 130 -5.53 9.59 27.27
C LEU A 130 -6.10 10.54 28.34
N ALA A 131 -6.84 11.57 27.93
CA ALA A 131 -7.49 12.51 28.82
C ALA A 131 -8.48 11.83 29.79
N VAL A 132 -9.13 10.73 29.42
CA VAL A 132 -10.00 9.92 30.30
C VAL A 132 -9.26 9.43 31.55
N TYR A 133 -7.95 9.19 31.43
CA TYR A 133 -7.07 8.73 32.50
C TYR A 133 -6.31 9.87 33.18
N GLY A 134 -6.60 11.12 32.82
CA GLY A 134 -5.89 12.29 33.34
C GLY A 134 -4.44 12.40 32.84
N ILE A 135 -4.12 11.80 31.70
CA ILE A 135 -2.80 11.84 31.06
C ILE A 135 -2.82 12.93 29.98
N GLU A 136 -1.83 13.84 30.05
CA GLU A 136 -1.61 14.88 29.03
C GLU A 136 -0.95 14.26 27.79
N TYR A 137 -1.45 14.59 26.59
CA TYR A 137 -0.79 14.26 25.33
C TYR A 137 -0.12 15.51 24.75
N ARG A 138 1.19 15.50 24.67
CA ARG A 138 1.99 16.64 24.19
C ARG A 138 2.65 16.32 22.87
N LEU A 139 2.14 16.93 21.81
CA LEU A 139 2.70 16.80 20.46
C LEU A 139 3.85 17.81 20.33
N THR A 140 5.06 17.32 20.52
CA THR A 140 6.27 18.12 20.62
C THR A 140 7.18 17.91 19.41
N GLN A 141 8.41 18.39 19.55
CA GLN A 141 9.48 18.15 18.58
C GLN A 141 9.92 16.68 18.57
N ASP A 142 10.46 16.26 17.44
CA ASP A 142 11.05 14.95 17.24
C ASP A 142 12.24 14.70 18.20
N LEU A 143 12.02 13.86 19.23
CA LEU A 143 13.09 13.48 20.16
C LEU A 143 14.09 12.50 19.53
N ILE A 144 13.70 11.78 18.46
CA ILE A 144 14.60 10.87 17.75
C ILE A 144 15.71 11.67 17.04
N GLU A 145 15.41 12.85 16.50
CA GLU A 145 16.42 13.74 15.92
C GLU A 145 17.58 14.05 16.88
N ARG A 146 17.32 14.11 18.18
CA ARG A 146 18.32 14.44 19.19
C ARG A 146 19.22 13.25 19.56
N VAL A 147 18.76 12.03 19.31
CA VAL A 147 19.46 10.80 19.75
C VAL A 147 20.00 9.97 18.59
N TRP A 148 19.49 10.16 17.37
CA TRP A 148 19.95 9.47 16.17
C TRP A 148 21.06 10.27 15.47
N ALA A 149 22.29 10.15 15.98
CA ALA A 149 23.41 10.98 15.55
C ALA A 149 23.79 10.85 14.06
N ASP A 150 23.58 9.67 13.47
CA ASP A 150 23.84 9.35 12.06
C ASP A 150 22.55 9.27 11.23
N ARG A 151 21.52 10.03 11.63
CA ARG A 151 20.23 10.07 10.94
C ARG A 151 20.41 10.53 9.49
N PRO A 152 19.87 9.77 8.51
CA PRO A 152 19.96 10.15 7.10
C PRO A 152 19.38 11.55 6.84
N ALA A 153 19.93 12.25 5.84
CA ALA A 153 19.34 13.47 5.31
C ALA A 153 18.03 13.18 4.57
N LEU A 154 17.25 14.22 4.23
CA LEU A 154 16.17 14.07 3.28
C LEU A 154 16.74 13.60 1.92
N PRO A 155 16.02 12.75 1.18
CA PRO A 155 16.47 12.30 -0.12
C PRO A 155 16.59 13.46 -1.11
N ASP A 156 17.57 13.38 -2.00
CA ASP A 156 17.95 14.42 -2.95
C ASP A 156 17.85 13.99 -4.42
N HIS A 157 17.17 12.88 -4.70
CA HIS A 157 16.98 12.39 -6.06
C HIS A 157 16.23 13.41 -6.93
N PRO A 158 16.64 13.61 -8.20
CA PRO A 158 15.99 14.56 -9.08
C PRO A 158 14.56 14.14 -9.40
N LEU A 159 13.69 15.15 -9.54
CA LEU A 159 12.34 14.96 -10.08
C LEU A 159 12.43 14.71 -11.60
N PHE A 160 11.44 13.98 -12.11
CA PHE A 160 11.22 13.82 -13.54
C PHE A 160 9.72 13.94 -13.87
N LEU A 161 9.41 14.21 -15.13
CA LEU A 161 8.02 14.34 -15.59
C LEU A 161 7.40 12.96 -15.88
N HIS A 162 6.15 12.80 -15.52
CA HIS A 162 5.33 11.71 -16.02
C HIS A 162 4.68 12.16 -17.33
N PRO A 163 4.99 11.54 -18.49
CA PRO A 163 4.51 11.99 -19.79
C PRO A 163 2.99 11.98 -19.91
N GLU A 164 2.44 13.04 -20.52
CA GLU A 164 0.99 13.17 -20.71
C GLU A 164 0.38 12.08 -21.62
N GLU A 165 1.21 11.48 -22.50
CA GLU A 165 0.79 10.32 -23.31
C GLU A 165 0.39 9.09 -22.45
N TYR A 166 0.88 9.00 -21.21
CA TYR A 166 0.51 7.96 -20.24
C TYR A 166 -0.48 8.47 -19.19
N SER A 167 -0.25 9.66 -18.67
CA SER A 167 -1.09 10.25 -17.61
C SER A 167 -2.44 10.77 -18.09
N GLY A 168 -2.57 11.03 -19.40
CA GLY A 168 -3.82 11.44 -20.05
C GLY A 168 -4.32 12.84 -19.71
N ALA A 169 -3.57 13.62 -18.90
CA ALA A 169 -3.93 14.99 -18.55
C ALA A 169 -2.72 15.78 -18.09
N SER A 170 -2.67 17.08 -18.38
CA SER A 170 -1.66 18.02 -17.89
C SER A 170 -1.86 18.36 -16.41
N ALA A 171 -0.80 18.89 -15.76
CA ALA A 171 -0.92 19.42 -14.40
C ALA A 171 -1.98 20.51 -14.29
N LYS A 172 -2.09 21.40 -15.29
CA LYS A 172 -3.10 22.45 -15.32
C LYS A 172 -4.53 21.90 -15.31
N GLU A 173 -4.82 20.88 -16.12
CA GLU A 173 -6.14 20.24 -16.17
C GLU A 173 -6.48 19.56 -14.83
N ARG A 174 -5.52 18.88 -14.21
CA ARG A 174 -5.71 18.25 -12.89
C ARG A 174 -5.92 19.29 -11.79
N ILE A 175 -5.18 20.39 -11.78
CA ILE A 175 -5.38 21.52 -10.84
C ILE A 175 -6.79 22.10 -10.99
N GLU A 176 -7.28 22.31 -12.22
CA GLU A 176 -8.64 22.82 -12.43
C GLU A 176 -9.72 21.81 -12.00
N ALA A 177 -9.49 20.51 -12.19
CA ALA A 177 -10.38 19.48 -11.68
C ALA A 177 -10.45 19.51 -10.14
N VAL A 178 -9.30 19.66 -9.46
CA VAL A 178 -9.23 19.82 -7.99
C VAL A 178 -10.00 21.08 -7.57
N ARG A 179 -9.78 22.22 -8.22
CA ARG A 179 -10.53 23.47 -7.94
C ARG A 179 -12.03 23.29 -8.11
N GLY A 180 -12.46 22.50 -9.12
CA GLY A 180 -13.87 22.15 -9.32
C GLY A 180 -14.46 21.38 -8.14
N LYS A 181 -13.74 20.36 -7.65
CA LYS A 181 -14.16 19.59 -6.47
C LYS A 181 -14.16 20.43 -5.19
N LEU A 182 -13.15 21.30 -5.00
CA LEU A 182 -13.11 22.22 -3.85
C LEU A 182 -14.34 23.14 -3.82
N ARG A 183 -14.67 23.77 -4.95
CA ARG A 183 -15.88 24.62 -5.06
C ARG A 183 -17.17 23.85 -4.72
N ALA A 184 -17.29 22.63 -5.20
CA ALA A 184 -18.46 21.78 -4.90
C ALA A 184 -18.61 21.48 -3.40
N GLN A 185 -17.50 21.47 -2.66
CA GLN A 185 -17.47 21.27 -1.20
C GLN A 185 -17.46 22.59 -0.41
N GLY A 186 -17.62 23.73 -1.07
CA GLY A 186 -17.63 25.06 -0.43
C GLY A 186 -16.25 25.60 -0.04
N ALA A 187 -15.18 24.90 -0.42
CA ALA A 187 -13.78 25.27 -0.22
C ALA A 187 -13.22 26.06 -1.41
N ASN A 188 -12.10 26.74 -1.20
CA ASN A 188 -11.35 27.41 -2.27
C ASN A 188 -9.84 27.09 -2.22
N ALA A 189 -9.41 26.26 -1.26
CA ALA A 189 -8.03 25.83 -1.15
C ALA A 189 -7.90 24.46 -0.50
N THR A 190 -6.76 23.82 -0.72
CA THR A 190 -6.33 22.60 -0.01
C THR A 190 -4.81 22.58 0.12
N ILE A 191 -4.30 21.91 1.18
CA ILE A 191 -2.90 21.63 1.40
C ILE A 191 -2.67 20.16 1.02
N ILE A 192 -1.63 19.88 0.26
CA ILE A 192 -1.26 18.54 -0.19
C ILE A 192 -0.11 18.06 0.67
N THR A 193 -0.34 17.07 1.50
CA THR A 193 0.64 16.44 2.38
C THR A 193 1.12 15.10 1.84
N MET A 194 0.23 14.37 1.15
CA MET A 194 0.53 13.05 0.59
C MET A 194 1.37 13.19 -0.68
N ILE A 195 2.52 12.51 -0.70
CA ILE A 195 3.48 12.62 -1.82
C ILE A 195 2.99 11.99 -3.13
N ASP A 196 2.10 11.01 -3.05
CA ASP A 196 1.43 10.42 -4.22
C ASP A 196 0.38 11.37 -4.83
N GLU A 197 -0.35 12.13 -4.01
CA GLU A 197 -1.27 13.19 -4.46
C GLU A 197 -0.49 14.34 -5.12
N LEU A 198 0.65 14.71 -4.52
CA LEU A 198 1.58 15.70 -5.08
C LEU A 198 2.07 15.26 -6.46
N ALA A 199 2.56 14.03 -6.55
CA ALA A 199 3.09 13.44 -7.78
C ALA A 199 2.01 13.36 -8.87
N TRP A 200 0.79 12.99 -8.50
CA TRP A 200 -0.34 12.90 -9.42
C TRP A 200 -0.73 14.28 -9.96
N VAL A 201 -0.99 15.26 -9.10
CA VAL A 201 -1.58 16.54 -9.54
C VAL A 201 -0.62 17.38 -10.36
N PHE A 202 0.68 17.30 -10.06
CA PHE A 202 1.72 18.07 -10.79
C PHE A 202 2.41 17.29 -11.91
N ASN A 203 2.00 16.06 -12.19
CA ASN A 203 2.62 15.16 -13.19
C ASN A 203 4.13 14.97 -12.97
N VAL A 204 4.60 15.02 -11.74
CA VAL A 204 6.00 14.80 -11.38
C VAL A 204 6.18 13.44 -10.73
N ARG A 205 7.35 12.87 -10.89
CA ARG A 205 7.78 11.64 -10.22
C ARG A 205 9.16 11.86 -9.62
N GLY A 206 9.58 10.93 -8.77
CA GLY A 206 10.88 10.93 -8.13
C GLY A 206 11.25 9.52 -7.67
N ASN A 207 12.35 9.40 -6.94
CA ASN A 207 12.84 8.13 -6.42
C ASN A 207 13.25 8.26 -4.95
N ASP A 208 12.48 9.03 -4.18
CA ASP A 208 12.80 9.32 -2.77
C ASP A 208 12.34 8.22 -1.82
N VAL A 209 11.45 7.36 -2.28
CA VAL A 209 10.86 6.28 -1.49
C VAL A 209 10.99 4.98 -2.25
N SER A 210 11.34 3.90 -1.56
CA SER A 210 11.40 2.57 -2.19
C SER A 210 10.05 2.19 -2.77
N PHE A 211 10.05 1.56 -3.93
CA PHE A 211 8.89 1.02 -4.64
C PHE A 211 7.91 2.05 -5.21
N ASN A 212 7.89 3.27 -4.71
CA ASN A 212 6.97 4.32 -5.16
C ASN A 212 7.72 5.40 -5.93
N PRO A 213 7.33 5.69 -7.18
CA PRO A 213 8.00 6.71 -8.00
C PRO A 213 7.56 8.12 -7.60
N VAL A 214 7.84 8.51 -6.36
CA VAL A 214 7.40 9.77 -5.74
C VAL A 214 8.57 10.56 -5.18
N ALA A 215 8.38 11.86 -5.01
CA ALA A 215 9.35 12.76 -4.40
C ALA A 215 8.79 13.38 -3.12
N VAL A 216 9.64 13.51 -2.11
CA VAL A 216 9.32 14.20 -0.85
C VAL A 216 9.04 15.67 -1.13
N GLY A 217 7.84 16.11 -0.77
CA GLY A 217 7.38 17.47 -1.00
C GLY A 217 5.96 17.71 -0.54
N PHE A 218 5.57 18.95 -0.50
CA PHE A 218 4.23 19.41 -0.16
C PHE A 218 3.64 20.22 -1.31
N GLY A 219 2.33 20.42 -1.28
CA GLY A 219 1.68 21.28 -2.25
C GLY A 219 0.55 22.12 -1.63
N TYR A 220 0.19 23.14 -2.38
CA TYR A 220 -0.97 23.95 -2.08
C TYR A 220 -1.71 24.27 -3.38
N ILE A 221 -3.01 24.13 -3.38
CA ILE A 221 -3.87 24.58 -4.47
C ILE A 221 -4.89 25.54 -3.89
N GLY A 222 -4.81 26.81 -4.28
CA GLY A 222 -5.78 27.86 -4.01
C GLY A 222 -6.58 28.20 -5.26
N GLU A 223 -7.50 29.17 -5.12
CA GLU A 223 -8.39 29.59 -6.22
C GLU A 223 -7.61 30.08 -7.45
N LYS A 224 -6.50 30.79 -7.25
CA LYS A 224 -5.69 31.41 -8.32
C LYS A 224 -4.25 30.92 -8.38
N GLU A 225 -3.77 30.27 -7.35
CA GLU A 225 -2.39 29.83 -7.25
C GLU A 225 -2.28 28.32 -7.05
N ALA A 226 -1.19 27.74 -7.50
CA ALA A 226 -0.76 26.40 -7.20
C ALA A 226 0.72 26.43 -6.85
N VAL A 227 1.11 25.80 -5.75
CA VAL A 227 2.48 25.85 -5.25
C VAL A 227 2.95 24.43 -4.96
N ILE A 228 4.17 24.12 -5.38
CA ILE A 228 4.89 22.91 -4.99
C ILE A 228 6.07 23.30 -4.08
N PHE A 229 6.21 22.62 -2.95
CA PHE A 229 7.29 22.81 -1.97
C PHE A 229 8.19 21.58 -1.99
N VAL A 230 9.31 21.69 -2.67
CA VAL A 230 10.36 20.66 -2.76
C VAL A 230 11.73 21.34 -2.65
N ASP A 231 12.79 20.58 -2.41
CA ASP A 231 14.13 21.14 -2.53
C ASP A 231 14.36 21.60 -3.98
N PRO A 232 14.63 22.91 -4.21
CA PRO A 232 14.85 23.43 -5.56
C PRO A 232 16.03 22.78 -6.31
N ALA A 233 17.01 22.22 -5.58
CA ALA A 233 18.14 21.50 -6.16
C ALA A 233 17.72 20.19 -6.85
N LYS A 234 16.60 19.61 -6.47
CA LYS A 234 16.02 18.37 -7.05
C LYS A 234 15.25 18.63 -8.35
N VAL A 235 15.02 19.87 -8.74
CA VAL A 235 14.13 20.23 -9.84
C VAL A 235 14.93 20.57 -11.10
N PRO A 236 15.10 19.64 -12.05
CA PRO A 236 15.72 19.89 -13.34
C PRO A 236 14.99 20.99 -14.13
N GLU A 237 15.69 21.61 -15.07
CA GLU A 237 15.13 22.73 -15.85
C GLU A 237 13.89 22.33 -16.67
N GLU A 238 13.83 21.11 -17.18
CA GLU A 238 12.66 20.58 -17.88
C GLU A 238 11.43 20.55 -16.96
N VAL A 239 11.56 20.03 -15.74
CA VAL A 239 10.49 19.99 -14.75
C VAL A 239 10.07 21.40 -14.34
N ARG A 240 11.05 22.29 -14.11
CA ARG A 240 10.80 23.70 -13.77
C ARG A 240 10.01 24.41 -14.86
N SER A 241 10.41 24.24 -16.09
CA SER A 241 9.74 24.81 -17.26
C SER A 241 8.31 24.30 -17.41
N TYR A 242 8.11 23.00 -17.24
CA TYR A 242 6.78 22.37 -17.26
C TYR A 242 5.86 22.92 -16.15
N LEU A 243 6.33 22.95 -14.91
CA LEU A 243 5.57 23.49 -13.77
C LEU A 243 5.16 24.94 -14.01
N THR A 244 6.12 25.78 -14.46
CA THR A 244 5.85 27.19 -14.77
C THR A 244 4.81 27.35 -15.88
N ALA A 245 4.92 26.58 -16.97
CA ALA A 245 3.97 26.60 -18.08
C ALA A 245 2.55 26.17 -17.64
N ASN A 246 2.44 25.33 -16.61
CA ASN A 246 1.18 24.89 -16.01
C ASN A 246 0.69 25.79 -14.85
N GLY A 247 1.34 26.93 -14.61
CA GLY A 247 0.94 27.91 -13.59
C GLY A 247 1.27 27.48 -12.16
N VAL A 248 2.28 26.62 -11.97
CA VAL A 248 2.72 26.14 -10.67
C VAL A 248 3.97 26.91 -10.23
N THR A 249 3.93 27.44 -9.01
CA THR A 249 5.07 28.15 -8.37
C THR A 249 5.90 27.14 -7.58
N LEU A 250 7.22 27.16 -7.79
CA LEU A 250 8.18 26.36 -7.03
C LEU A 250 8.67 27.12 -5.79
N LYS A 251 8.63 26.49 -4.62
CA LYS A 251 9.19 26.97 -3.36
C LYS A 251 10.04 25.90 -2.68
N GLY A 252 10.91 26.31 -1.76
CA GLY A 252 11.69 25.40 -0.94
C GLY A 252 10.83 24.59 0.03
N TYR A 253 11.21 23.33 0.26
CA TYR A 253 10.49 22.40 1.16
C TYR A 253 10.20 23.02 2.52
N THR A 254 11.16 23.71 3.11
CA THR A 254 11.06 24.34 4.44
C THR A 254 10.23 25.64 4.46
N GLU A 255 9.82 26.16 3.31
CA GLU A 255 8.98 27.36 3.25
C GLU A 255 7.50 27.09 3.54
N LEU A 256 7.08 25.82 3.62
CA LEU A 256 5.68 25.45 3.83
C LEU A 256 5.09 26.06 5.10
N ASP A 257 5.78 25.94 6.24
CA ASP A 257 5.27 26.39 7.54
C ASP A 257 4.97 27.90 7.55
N SER A 258 5.90 28.69 7.00
CA SER A 258 5.71 30.14 6.87
C SER A 258 4.62 30.50 5.89
N PHE A 259 4.48 29.75 4.80
CA PHE A 259 3.42 29.95 3.81
C PHE A 259 2.04 29.69 4.40
N ILE A 260 1.86 28.56 5.12
CA ILE A 260 0.56 28.21 5.75
C ILE A 260 0.20 29.24 6.82
N SER A 261 1.16 29.60 7.67
CA SER A 261 0.94 30.57 8.75
C SER A 261 0.56 31.99 8.25
N ALA A 262 0.88 32.29 6.99
CA ALA A 262 0.55 33.56 6.34
C ALA A 262 -0.73 33.52 5.48
N LEU A 263 -1.48 32.43 5.47
CA LEU A 263 -2.72 32.33 4.68
C LEU A 263 -3.72 33.41 5.06
N PRO A 264 -4.34 34.09 4.10
CA PRO A 264 -5.27 35.19 4.35
C PRO A 264 -6.66 34.71 4.76
N ALA A 265 -7.47 35.59 5.36
CA ALA A 265 -8.75 35.25 5.98
C ALA A 265 -9.85 34.74 5.02
N GLU A 266 -9.75 35.05 3.74
CA GLU A 266 -10.67 34.58 2.69
C GLU A 266 -10.47 33.11 2.32
N VAL A 267 -9.40 32.47 2.80
CA VAL A 267 -9.10 31.06 2.52
C VAL A 267 -10.06 30.15 3.30
N ARG A 268 -10.70 29.26 2.55
CA ARG A 268 -11.54 28.16 3.06
C ARG A 268 -10.89 26.85 2.64
N LEU A 269 -10.17 26.24 3.58
CA LEU A 269 -9.42 25.02 3.35
C LEU A 269 -10.31 23.77 3.44
N LEU A 270 -10.31 22.94 2.40
CA LEU A 270 -10.73 21.55 2.54
C LEU A 270 -9.59 20.80 3.24
N VAL A 271 -9.89 20.15 4.35
CA VAL A 271 -8.93 19.44 5.18
C VAL A 271 -9.41 18.00 5.39
N ASP A 272 -8.63 17.04 4.94
CA ASP A 272 -8.81 15.65 5.31
C ASP A 272 -7.96 15.36 6.57
N THR A 273 -8.64 15.27 7.71
CA THR A 273 -7.99 15.13 9.02
C THR A 273 -7.17 13.82 9.17
N LYS A 274 -7.43 12.83 8.31
CA LYS A 274 -6.64 11.57 8.24
C LYS A 274 -5.41 11.68 7.36
N ARG A 275 -5.30 12.73 6.55
CA ARG A 275 -4.26 12.93 5.54
C ARG A 275 -3.44 14.21 5.74
N ILE A 276 -3.72 14.98 6.78
CA ILE A 276 -2.93 16.13 7.22
C ILE A 276 -2.29 15.82 8.56
N THR A 277 -1.01 16.18 8.74
CA THR A 277 -0.35 15.99 10.04
C THR A 277 -0.85 16.99 11.06
N TYR A 278 -0.75 16.63 12.34
CA TYR A 278 -1.08 17.53 13.44
C TYR A 278 -0.27 18.83 13.35
N HIS A 279 1.03 18.74 13.04
CA HIS A 279 1.89 19.91 12.87
C HIS A 279 1.32 20.88 11.84
N ILE A 280 1.06 20.42 10.62
CA ILE A 280 0.55 21.28 9.54
C ILE A 280 -0.84 21.82 9.87
N TYR A 281 -1.73 21.00 10.45
CA TYR A 281 -3.07 21.44 10.87
C TYR A 281 -3.00 22.57 11.91
N SER A 282 -2.04 22.50 12.85
CA SER A 282 -1.85 23.50 13.89
C SER A 282 -1.33 24.84 13.38
N LEU A 283 -0.64 24.86 12.23
CA LEU A 283 -0.17 26.08 11.56
C LEU A 283 -1.27 26.86 10.86
N ILE A 284 -2.41 26.23 10.56
CA ILE A 284 -3.52 26.89 9.84
C ILE A 284 -4.09 28.00 10.72
N PRO A 285 -4.03 29.29 10.29
CA PRO A 285 -4.49 30.41 11.09
C PRO A 285 -5.95 30.28 11.53
N ALA A 286 -6.26 30.72 12.74
CA ALA A 286 -7.61 30.64 13.30
C ALA A 286 -8.67 31.43 12.49
N HIS A 287 -8.26 32.42 11.71
CA HIS A 287 -9.14 33.18 10.82
C HIS A 287 -9.46 32.45 9.52
N CYS A 288 -8.72 31.39 9.14
CA CYS A 288 -9.03 30.55 7.98
C CYS A 288 -10.14 29.55 8.34
N ARG A 289 -11.15 29.45 7.48
CA ARG A 289 -12.21 28.46 7.67
C ARG A 289 -11.72 27.08 7.25
N LYS A 290 -11.74 26.13 8.17
CA LYS A 290 -11.47 24.70 7.90
C LYS A 290 -12.79 24.00 7.57
N ILE A 291 -12.81 23.25 6.48
CA ILE A 291 -13.94 22.41 6.03
C ILE A 291 -13.42 20.98 6.04
N GLU A 292 -13.87 20.17 6.98
CA GLU A 292 -13.47 18.78 7.07
C GLU A 292 -14.14 17.93 5.99
N GLY A 293 -13.38 17.08 5.33
CA GLY A 293 -13.87 16.19 4.29
C GLY A 293 -12.77 15.35 3.65
N VAL A 294 -13.15 14.39 2.82
CA VAL A 294 -12.19 13.58 2.08
C VAL A 294 -11.45 14.44 1.05
N SER A 295 -10.14 14.25 0.94
CA SER A 295 -9.29 14.95 -0.03
C SER A 295 -9.87 14.88 -1.44
N ALA A 296 -9.96 16.05 -2.10
CA ALA A 296 -10.39 16.14 -3.48
C ALA A 296 -9.42 15.43 -4.44
N LEU A 297 -8.12 15.44 -4.09
CA LEU A 297 -7.08 14.78 -4.86
C LEU A 297 -7.22 13.26 -4.78
N THR A 298 -7.41 12.71 -3.59
CA THR A 298 -7.63 11.27 -3.38
C THR A 298 -8.78 10.76 -4.24
N GLN A 299 -9.93 11.49 -4.24
CA GLN A 299 -11.11 11.09 -5.02
C GLN A 299 -10.84 11.12 -6.52
N LEU A 300 -10.19 12.17 -7.02
CA LEU A 300 -9.92 12.33 -8.45
C LEU A 300 -8.86 11.33 -8.94
N LYS A 301 -7.80 11.11 -8.14
CA LYS A 301 -6.71 10.18 -8.47
C LYS A 301 -7.17 8.73 -8.52
N ALA A 302 -8.12 8.34 -7.69
CA ALA A 302 -8.65 6.97 -7.66
C ALA A 302 -9.38 6.59 -8.95
N ILE A 303 -10.00 7.55 -9.64
CA ILE A 303 -10.73 7.35 -10.89
C ILE A 303 -9.77 7.52 -12.07
N LYS A 304 -9.37 6.40 -12.67
CA LYS A 304 -8.44 6.41 -13.81
C LYS A 304 -9.18 6.86 -15.07
N ASN A 305 -8.53 7.75 -15.82
CA ASN A 305 -9.06 8.21 -17.11
C ASN A 305 -8.88 7.15 -18.21
N GLY A 306 -9.47 7.39 -19.37
CA GLY A 306 -9.44 6.44 -20.50
C GLY A 306 -8.04 6.09 -21.00
N THR A 307 -7.10 7.05 -20.94
CA THR A 307 -5.69 6.85 -21.30
C THR A 307 -4.99 5.93 -20.29
N GLU A 308 -5.12 6.22 -19.01
CA GLU A 308 -4.55 5.40 -17.92
C GLU A 308 -5.09 3.95 -17.98
N ILE A 309 -6.40 3.76 -18.20
CA ILE A 309 -7.00 2.43 -18.33
C ILE A 309 -6.47 1.69 -19.58
N ALA A 310 -6.35 2.38 -20.71
CA ALA A 310 -5.82 1.78 -21.93
C ALA A 310 -4.34 1.37 -21.79
N CYS A 311 -3.55 2.18 -21.10
CA CYS A 311 -2.16 1.89 -20.76
C CYS A 311 -2.08 0.69 -19.80
N LEU A 312 -2.90 0.67 -18.75
CA LEU A 312 -2.92 -0.41 -17.77
C LEU A 312 -3.19 -1.78 -18.41
N ARG A 313 -4.16 -1.87 -19.33
CA ARG A 313 -4.43 -3.13 -20.06
C ARG A 313 -3.19 -3.64 -20.83
N LYS A 314 -2.39 -2.71 -21.41
CA LYS A 314 -1.14 -3.08 -22.09
C LYS A 314 -0.06 -3.54 -21.12
N VAL A 315 0.07 -2.85 -19.99
CA VAL A 315 1.01 -3.23 -18.91
C VAL A 315 0.70 -4.63 -18.41
N MET A 316 -0.58 -4.94 -18.14
CA MET A 316 -0.99 -6.27 -17.65
C MET A 316 -0.64 -7.40 -18.63
N ALA A 317 -0.70 -7.15 -19.93
CA ALA A 317 -0.27 -8.14 -20.92
C ALA A 317 1.27 -8.33 -20.91
N ARG A 318 2.05 -7.25 -20.81
CA ARG A 318 3.52 -7.32 -20.79
C ARG A 318 4.04 -7.94 -19.49
N ASP A 319 3.48 -7.55 -18.34
CA ASP A 319 3.81 -8.14 -17.05
C ASP A 319 3.45 -9.63 -17.01
N GLY A 320 2.26 -10.00 -17.55
CA GLY A 320 1.86 -11.39 -17.72
C GLY A 320 2.81 -12.22 -18.59
N ALA A 321 3.40 -11.61 -19.64
CA ALA A 321 4.44 -12.27 -20.43
C ALA A 321 5.73 -12.47 -19.63
N SER A 322 6.13 -11.51 -18.80
CA SER A 322 7.29 -11.61 -17.90
C SER A 322 7.09 -12.71 -16.86
N LEU A 323 5.92 -12.77 -16.23
CA LEU A 323 5.54 -13.84 -15.30
C LEU A 323 5.50 -15.21 -15.98
N THR A 324 4.98 -15.30 -17.21
CA THR A 324 4.97 -16.55 -17.97
C THR A 324 6.39 -17.08 -18.20
N ARG A 325 7.32 -16.19 -18.60
CA ARG A 325 8.74 -16.55 -18.79
C ARG A 325 9.39 -16.99 -17.48
N PHE A 326 9.10 -16.30 -16.39
CA PHE A 326 9.60 -16.64 -15.07
C PHE A 326 9.11 -18.02 -14.61
N PHE A 327 7.81 -18.30 -14.66
CA PHE A 327 7.27 -19.59 -14.22
C PHE A 327 7.74 -20.76 -15.09
N LYS A 328 7.83 -20.54 -16.41
CA LYS A 328 8.42 -21.54 -17.32
C LYS A 328 9.88 -21.83 -16.94
N TRP A 329 10.68 -20.78 -16.77
CA TRP A 329 12.07 -20.90 -16.35
C TRP A 329 12.20 -21.63 -15.02
N LEU A 330 11.38 -21.31 -14.02
CA LEU A 330 11.40 -21.94 -12.70
C LEU A 330 11.10 -23.43 -12.79
N GLU A 331 10.05 -23.82 -13.53
CA GLU A 331 9.67 -25.22 -13.74
C GLU A 331 10.82 -26.01 -14.40
N GLU A 332 11.44 -25.44 -15.42
CA GLU A 332 12.56 -26.07 -16.13
C GLU A 332 13.83 -26.18 -15.25
N ALA A 333 14.14 -25.13 -14.50
CA ALA A 333 15.32 -25.09 -13.62
C ALA A 333 15.20 -26.14 -12.50
N LEU A 334 14.04 -26.18 -11.82
CA LEU A 334 13.78 -27.20 -10.81
C LEU A 334 13.76 -28.62 -11.42
N GLY A 335 13.23 -28.77 -12.63
CA GLY A 335 13.24 -30.04 -13.38
C GLY A 335 14.64 -30.52 -13.74
N ARG A 336 15.62 -29.64 -13.88
CA ARG A 336 17.05 -29.98 -14.06
C ARG A 336 17.78 -30.26 -12.74
N GLY A 337 17.11 -30.14 -11.60
CA GLY A 337 17.68 -30.29 -10.27
C GLY A 337 18.44 -29.05 -9.76
N GLU A 338 18.22 -27.88 -10.40
CA GLU A 338 18.74 -26.62 -9.89
C GLU A 338 17.89 -26.18 -8.68
N THR A 339 18.46 -25.45 -7.75
CA THR A 339 17.78 -24.93 -6.57
C THR A 339 18.07 -23.45 -6.41
N TYR A 340 17.06 -22.69 -5.92
CA TYR A 340 17.14 -21.27 -5.66
C TYR A 340 16.51 -20.98 -4.30
N THR A 341 16.98 -19.94 -3.63
CA THR A 341 16.32 -19.45 -2.42
C THR A 341 15.11 -18.57 -2.80
N GLU A 342 14.17 -18.43 -1.88
CA GLU A 342 13.02 -17.50 -2.03
C GLU A 342 13.50 -16.09 -2.38
N TYR A 343 14.62 -15.65 -1.80
CA TYR A 343 15.24 -14.34 -2.09
C TYR A 343 15.75 -14.25 -3.53
N GLU A 344 16.48 -15.26 -4.01
CA GLU A 344 16.98 -15.32 -5.39
C GLU A 344 15.84 -15.37 -6.41
N LEU A 345 14.72 -16.03 -6.10
CA LEU A 345 13.54 -16.05 -6.97
C LEU A 345 12.91 -14.67 -7.14
N GLY A 346 12.85 -13.87 -6.07
CA GLY A 346 12.40 -12.47 -6.15
C GLY A 346 13.29 -11.64 -7.08
N ILE A 347 14.62 -11.75 -6.95
CA ILE A 347 15.58 -11.08 -7.84
C ILE A 347 15.40 -11.55 -9.28
N ARG A 348 15.25 -12.86 -9.48
CA ARG A 348 15.10 -13.42 -10.82
C ARG A 348 13.81 -12.92 -11.51
N LEU A 349 12.71 -12.79 -10.77
CA LEU A 349 11.48 -12.23 -11.33
C LEU A 349 11.66 -10.77 -11.75
N ASN A 350 12.35 -9.97 -10.95
CA ASN A 350 12.68 -8.60 -11.30
C ASN A 350 13.51 -8.55 -12.61
N GLU A 351 14.49 -9.45 -12.80
CA GLU A 351 15.26 -9.55 -14.03
C GLU A 351 14.39 -9.88 -15.27
N PHE A 352 13.32 -10.67 -15.11
CA PHE A 352 12.37 -10.92 -16.20
C PHE A 352 11.54 -9.70 -16.53
N ARG A 353 11.07 -8.94 -15.53
CA ARG A 353 10.35 -7.68 -15.73
C ARG A 353 11.23 -6.58 -16.33
N ALA A 354 12.49 -6.51 -15.93
CA ALA A 354 13.47 -5.52 -16.42
C ALA A 354 13.82 -5.66 -17.92
N LYS A 355 13.35 -6.71 -18.59
CA LYS A 355 13.45 -6.83 -20.06
C LYS A 355 12.44 -5.97 -20.82
N ASP A 356 11.42 -5.44 -20.13
CA ASP A 356 10.48 -4.46 -20.65
C ASP A 356 11.10 -3.06 -20.52
N ASP A 357 11.17 -2.29 -21.60
CA ASP A 357 11.79 -0.95 -21.65
C ASP A 357 11.04 0.11 -20.83
N LYS A 358 9.80 -0.19 -20.43
CA LYS A 358 8.98 0.67 -19.58
C LYS A 358 9.00 0.28 -18.10
N PHE A 359 9.66 -0.81 -17.75
CA PHE A 359 9.80 -1.23 -16.37
C PHE A 359 10.70 -0.25 -15.61
N TYR A 360 10.21 0.27 -14.49
CA TYR A 360 10.93 1.22 -13.66
C TYR A 360 11.53 0.55 -12.40
N GLY A 361 10.83 -0.43 -11.83
CA GLY A 361 11.22 -1.14 -10.62
C GLY A 361 10.06 -1.94 -10.06
N ASP A 362 10.25 -2.58 -8.92
CA ASP A 362 9.17 -3.27 -8.22
C ASP A 362 8.17 -2.27 -7.63
N SER A 363 6.87 -2.62 -7.56
CA SER A 363 5.83 -1.82 -6.91
C SER A 363 5.77 -2.04 -5.40
N PHE A 364 6.35 -3.15 -4.92
CA PHE A 364 6.61 -3.51 -3.52
C PHE A 364 7.64 -4.64 -3.45
N GLY A 365 8.14 -4.93 -2.26
CA GLY A 365 9.09 -6.05 -2.08
C GLY A 365 8.42 -7.39 -2.38
N THR A 366 8.95 -8.14 -3.36
CA THR A 366 8.40 -9.44 -3.74
C THR A 366 8.28 -10.38 -2.54
N ILE A 367 7.08 -10.92 -2.34
CA ILE A 367 6.78 -11.96 -1.35
C ILE A 367 6.88 -13.31 -2.06
N CYS A 368 7.95 -14.04 -1.79
CA CYS A 368 8.16 -15.37 -2.33
C CYS A 368 8.17 -16.34 -1.15
N GLY A 369 7.04 -16.99 -0.88
CA GLY A 369 6.84 -17.85 0.30
C GLY A 369 6.74 -19.32 -0.09
N TYR A 370 7.79 -20.10 0.19
CA TYR A 370 7.84 -21.54 -0.05
C TYR A 370 7.29 -22.29 1.16
N LEU A 371 6.38 -23.24 0.94
CA LEU A 371 5.75 -24.05 2.00
C LEU A 371 5.26 -23.18 3.18
N GLY A 372 5.73 -23.46 4.40
CA GLY A 372 5.32 -22.76 5.62
C GLY A 372 5.54 -21.25 5.63
N ASN A 373 6.55 -20.74 4.89
CA ASN A 373 6.81 -19.31 4.76
C ASN A 373 5.69 -18.59 3.99
N GLY A 374 5.01 -19.28 3.06
CA GLY A 374 3.81 -18.77 2.39
C GLY A 374 2.64 -18.47 3.34
N ALA A 375 2.63 -19.03 4.56
CA ALA A 375 1.64 -18.72 5.57
C ALA A 375 1.88 -17.39 6.31
N ILE A 376 3.01 -16.73 6.07
CA ILE A 376 3.33 -15.38 6.59
C ILE A 376 2.88 -14.38 5.53
N VAL A 377 1.77 -13.69 5.79
CA VAL A 377 1.05 -12.86 4.79
C VAL A 377 1.97 -11.85 4.09
N HIS A 378 2.82 -11.16 4.85
CA HIS A 378 3.83 -10.20 4.35
C HIS A 378 5.24 -10.76 4.59
N TYR A 379 5.48 -11.99 4.11
CA TYR A 379 6.80 -12.61 4.19
C TYR A 379 7.82 -11.78 3.41
N SER A 380 8.97 -11.54 4.03
CA SER A 380 10.08 -10.86 3.37
C SER A 380 11.30 -11.78 3.43
N ALA A 381 11.59 -12.44 2.32
CA ALA A 381 12.76 -13.27 2.20
C ALA A 381 14.04 -12.43 2.37
N GLN A 382 14.95 -12.86 3.25
CA GLN A 382 16.25 -12.24 3.44
C GLN A 382 17.34 -13.15 2.89
N GLU A 383 18.41 -12.58 2.41
CA GLU A 383 19.51 -13.33 1.76
C GLU A 383 20.06 -14.47 2.64
N ASP A 384 20.17 -14.21 3.96
CA ASP A 384 20.77 -15.12 4.93
C ASP A 384 19.80 -16.13 5.57
N THR A 385 18.49 -15.93 5.42
CA THR A 385 17.45 -16.74 6.09
C THR A 385 16.41 -17.36 5.17
N ALA A 386 16.42 -16.98 3.87
CA ALA A 386 15.48 -17.50 2.88
C ALA A 386 15.59 -19.01 2.69
N ALA A 387 14.45 -19.69 2.61
CA ALA A 387 14.43 -21.13 2.37
C ALA A 387 14.85 -21.47 0.93
N THR A 388 15.51 -22.61 0.76
CA THR A 388 15.81 -23.17 -0.56
C THR A 388 14.56 -23.85 -1.12
N VAL A 389 14.19 -23.47 -2.33
CA VAL A 389 13.03 -24.02 -3.04
C VAL A 389 13.43 -25.28 -3.78
N HIS A 390 12.67 -26.34 -3.57
CA HIS A 390 12.84 -27.64 -4.20
C HIS A 390 11.62 -27.97 -5.08
N PRO A 391 11.71 -28.97 -6.01
CA PRO A 391 10.58 -29.38 -6.86
C PRO A 391 9.55 -30.20 -6.06
N GLU A 392 9.08 -29.65 -4.94
CA GLU A 392 8.07 -30.24 -4.06
C GLU A 392 7.21 -29.17 -3.38
N GLY A 393 5.98 -29.54 -3.02
CA GLY A 393 5.07 -28.68 -2.29
C GLY A 393 4.50 -27.54 -3.11
N VAL A 394 4.44 -26.34 -2.55
CA VAL A 394 3.75 -25.17 -3.11
C VAL A 394 4.54 -23.89 -2.86
N LEU A 395 4.49 -22.99 -3.83
CA LEU A 395 5.08 -21.65 -3.78
C LEU A 395 3.96 -20.61 -3.88
N LEU A 396 3.89 -19.68 -2.94
CA LEU A 396 3.14 -18.44 -3.04
C LEU A 396 4.09 -17.35 -3.53
N LEU A 397 3.75 -16.71 -4.64
CA LEU A 397 4.50 -15.61 -5.22
C LEU A 397 3.58 -14.41 -5.38
N ASP A 398 3.85 -13.35 -4.61
CA ASP A 398 3.16 -12.08 -4.65
C ASP A 398 4.15 -10.99 -5.03
N SER A 399 3.84 -10.26 -6.10
CA SER A 399 4.78 -9.34 -6.73
C SER A 399 4.08 -8.33 -7.62
N GLY A 400 4.72 -7.19 -7.82
CA GLY A 400 4.23 -6.18 -8.73
C GLY A 400 5.36 -5.34 -9.32
N GLY A 401 5.08 -4.67 -10.42
CA GLY A 401 6.01 -3.79 -11.10
C GLY A 401 5.46 -2.37 -11.28
N GLN A 402 6.34 -1.39 -11.11
CA GLN A 402 6.15 -0.03 -11.58
C GLN A 402 6.60 0.04 -13.03
N TYR A 403 5.70 0.42 -13.91
CA TYR A 403 5.96 0.74 -15.30
C TYR A 403 5.59 2.20 -15.53
N VAL A 404 6.28 2.90 -16.40
CA VAL A 404 5.97 4.32 -16.67
C VAL A 404 4.53 4.53 -17.18
N ASP A 405 3.89 3.46 -17.65
CA ASP A 405 2.51 3.43 -18.14
C ASP A 405 1.59 2.54 -17.28
N GLY A 406 1.91 2.30 -15.99
CA GLY A 406 1.02 1.64 -15.03
C GLY A 406 1.74 0.99 -13.84
N THR A 407 0.96 0.50 -12.89
CA THR A 407 1.42 -0.28 -11.73
C THR A 407 0.74 -1.63 -11.74
N THR A 408 1.49 -2.71 -11.49
CA THR A 408 0.93 -4.06 -11.37
C THR A 408 1.03 -4.58 -9.94
N ASP A 409 0.12 -5.49 -9.63
CA ASP A 409 0.01 -6.22 -8.39
C ASP A 409 -0.64 -7.58 -8.67
N ILE A 410 -0.01 -8.66 -8.24
CA ILE A 410 -0.47 -10.02 -8.53
C ILE A 410 0.06 -11.03 -7.53
N THR A 411 -0.80 -11.88 -7.03
CA THR A 411 -0.39 -13.10 -6.34
C THR A 411 -0.80 -14.35 -7.11
N ARG A 412 0.14 -15.30 -7.21
CA ARG A 412 -0.12 -16.67 -7.66
C ARG A 412 0.41 -17.68 -6.63
N THR A 413 -0.40 -18.70 -6.39
CA THR A 413 0.02 -19.90 -5.67
C THR A 413 0.15 -21.02 -6.70
N VAL A 414 1.33 -21.62 -6.81
CA VAL A 414 1.64 -22.66 -7.81
C VAL A 414 2.16 -23.94 -7.14
N ALA A 415 1.74 -25.08 -7.63
CA ALA A 415 2.22 -26.38 -7.18
C ALA A 415 3.58 -26.70 -7.82
N LEU A 416 4.56 -27.06 -6.99
CA LEU A 416 5.88 -27.53 -7.45
C LEU A 416 5.96 -29.05 -7.55
N SER A 417 4.97 -29.76 -7.04
CA SER A 417 4.75 -31.21 -7.17
C SER A 417 3.27 -31.54 -7.05
N ALA A 418 2.89 -32.80 -7.16
CA ALA A 418 1.49 -33.23 -6.99
C ALA A 418 0.93 -32.75 -5.63
N PRO A 419 -0.09 -31.89 -5.62
CA PRO A 419 -0.62 -31.31 -4.38
C PRO A 419 -1.49 -32.30 -3.61
N SER A 420 -1.53 -32.15 -2.27
CA SER A 420 -2.44 -32.91 -1.41
C SER A 420 -3.91 -32.49 -1.63
N GLU A 421 -4.85 -33.38 -1.28
CA GLU A 421 -6.29 -33.06 -1.35
C GLU A 421 -6.69 -31.92 -0.39
N GLU A 422 -6.00 -31.78 0.76
CA GLU A 422 -6.21 -30.64 1.67
C GLU A 422 -5.85 -29.34 0.96
N LEU A 423 -4.66 -29.24 0.35
CA LEU A 423 -4.20 -28.06 -0.36
C LEU A 423 -5.11 -27.73 -1.55
N ARG A 424 -5.52 -28.73 -2.35
CA ARG A 424 -6.44 -28.53 -3.48
C ARG A 424 -7.82 -28.01 -3.02
N THR A 425 -8.32 -28.55 -1.90
CA THR A 425 -9.59 -28.09 -1.31
C THR A 425 -9.48 -26.63 -0.86
N ASP A 426 -8.45 -26.30 -0.09
CA ASP A 426 -8.21 -24.95 0.42
C ASP A 426 -8.03 -23.94 -0.73
N TYR A 427 -7.21 -24.29 -1.75
CA TYR A 427 -7.03 -23.44 -2.94
C TYR A 427 -8.35 -23.19 -3.66
N THR A 428 -9.17 -24.23 -3.84
CA THR A 428 -10.45 -24.11 -4.53
C THR A 428 -11.44 -23.23 -3.76
N LEU A 429 -11.43 -23.28 -2.43
CA LEU A 429 -12.27 -22.40 -1.60
C LEU A 429 -11.86 -20.92 -1.74
N VAL A 430 -10.56 -20.63 -1.78
CA VAL A 430 -10.04 -19.29 -2.07
C VAL A 430 -10.42 -18.85 -3.50
N LEU A 431 -10.22 -19.73 -4.48
CA LEU A 431 -10.59 -19.49 -5.88
C LEU A 431 -12.08 -19.17 -6.05
N LYS A 432 -12.96 -19.88 -5.35
CA LYS A 432 -14.42 -19.60 -5.35
C LYS A 432 -14.70 -18.17 -4.90
N GLY A 433 -14.09 -17.73 -3.81
CA GLY A 433 -14.23 -16.36 -3.32
C GLY A 433 -13.71 -15.33 -4.33
N HIS A 434 -12.56 -15.60 -4.94
CA HIS A 434 -11.98 -14.77 -6.01
C HIS A 434 -12.92 -14.63 -7.22
N ILE A 435 -13.48 -15.75 -7.69
CA ILE A 435 -14.40 -15.78 -8.84
C ILE A 435 -15.73 -15.07 -8.50
N GLN A 436 -16.31 -15.32 -7.33
CA GLN A 436 -17.57 -14.71 -6.91
C GLN A 436 -17.47 -13.18 -6.86
N LEU A 437 -16.34 -12.67 -6.36
CA LEU A 437 -16.09 -11.23 -6.37
C LEU A 437 -15.85 -10.70 -7.80
N ALA A 438 -15.16 -11.44 -8.66
CA ALA A 438 -14.95 -11.05 -10.05
C ALA A 438 -16.22 -11.02 -10.89
N LEU A 439 -17.19 -11.90 -10.59
CA LEU A 439 -18.46 -12.03 -11.32
C LEU A 439 -19.55 -11.06 -10.82
N VAL A 440 -19.39 -10.46 -9.65
CA VAL A 440 -20.46 -9.68 -9.02
C VAL A 440 -20.95 -8.52 -9.89
N GLN A 441 -22.26 -8.37 -9.98
CA GLN A 441 -22.93 -7.17 -10.46
C GLN A 441 -23.58 -6.47 -9.27
N TYR A 442 -23.40 -5.15 -9.16
CA TYR A 442 -23.84 -4.38 -8.00
C TYR A 442 -24.37 -3.00 -8.41
N LEU A 443 -25.27 -2.45 -7.60
CA LEU A 443 -25.87 -1.13 -7.85
C LEU A 443 -24.85 -0.02 -7.62
N GLU A 444 -24.89 1.03 -8.42
CA GLU A 444 -24.14 2.28 -8.20
C GLU A 444 -24.29 2.78 -6.76
N GLY A 445 -23.19 3.22 -6.15
CA GLY A 445 -23.13 3.62 -4.74
C GLY A 445 -22.80 2.48 -3.77
N THR A 446 -22.64 1.24 -4.25
CA THR A 446 -22.18 0.11 -3.45
C THR A 446 -20.75 0.33 -2.99
N ARG A 447 -20.48 -0.03 -1.73
CA ARG A 447 -19.16 0.07 -1.09
C ARG A 447 -18.48 -1.30 -1.06
N GLY A 448 -17.16 -1.30 -1.08
CA GLY A 448 -16.40 -2.55 -1.06
C GLY A 448 -16.66 -3.41 0.18
N SER A 449 -16.97 -2.81 1.33
CA SER A 449 -17.36 -3.55 2.55
C SER A 449 -18.65 -4.38 2.40
N GLN A 450 -19.51 -4.06 1.43
CA GLN A 450 -20.71 -4.84 1.12
C GLN A 450 -20.39 -6.05 0.22
N LEU A 451 -19.27 -6.00 -0.51
CA LEU A 451 -18.84 -7.04 -1.45
C LEU A 451 -17.83 -8.04 -0.84
N ASP A 452 -17.12 -7.65 0.22
CA ASP A 452 -16.08 -8.46 0.87
C ASP A 452 -16.56 -9.86 1.27
N ILE A 453 -17.83 -9.98 1.68
CA ILE A 453 -18.44 -11.27 2.05
C ILE A 453 -18.41 -12.29 0.90
N LEU A 454 -18.47 -11.86 -0.35
CA LEU A 454 -18.44 -12.77 -1.51
C LEU A 454 -17.12 -13.53 -1.57
N ALA A 455 -16.01 -12.85 -1.29
CA ALA A 455 -14.69 -13.46 -1.26
C ALA A 455 -14.48 -14.39 -0.07
N ARG A 456 -15.19 -14.17 1.05
CA ARG A 456 -15.06 -14.98 2.28
C ARG A 456 -16.07 -16.10 2.39
N HIS A 457 -17.19 -16.02 1.69
CA HIS A 457 -18.34 -16.91 1.92
C HIS A 457 -17.96 -18.38 1.86
N ALA A 458 -17.25 -18.82 0.82
CA ALA A 458 -16.86 -20.24 0.67
C ALA A 458 -15.97 -20.73 1.82
N LEU A 459 -15.05 -19.89 2.31
CA LEU A 459 -14.19 -20.19 3.45
C LEU A 459 -15.00 -20.27 4.76
N TRP A 460 -15.87 -19.28 5.01
CA TRP A 460 -16.68 -19.25 6.24
C TRP A 460 -17.62 -20.43 6.38
N GLN A 461 -18.14 -20.96 5.26
CA GLN A 461 -18.95 -22.21 5.28
C GLN A 461 -18.15 -23.41 5.81
N GLN A 462 -16.82 -23.35 5.80
CA GLN A 462 -15.92 -24.39 6.33
C GLN A 462 -15.26 -23.97 7.66
N GLY A 463 -15.68 -22.85 8.28
CA GLY A 463 -15.07 -22.33 9.49
C GLY A 463 -13.66 -21.79 9.30
N LEU A 464 -13.28 -21.42 8.05
CA LEU A 464 -11.99 -20.87 7.67
C LEU A 464 -12.10 -19.35 7.43
N ASN A 465 -10.99 -18.62 7.63
CA ASN A 465 -10.94 -17.18 7.41
C ASN A 465 -9.52 -16.71 7.13
N TYR A 466 -9.37 -15.48 6.60
CA TYR A 466 -8.11 -14.73 6.51
C TYR A 466 -8.23 -13.37 7.16
N GLY A 467 -7.10 -12.84 7.68
CA GLY A 467 -7.06 -11.66 8.54
C GLY A 467 -6.77 -10.33 7.84
N HIS A 468 -6.55 -10.32 6.52
CA HIS A 468 -6.30 -9.09 5.76
C HIS A 468 -7.53 -8.62 4.98
N GLY A 469 -7.47 -7.44 4.35
CA GLY A 469 -8.49 -6.96 3.41
C GLY A 469 -8.54 -7.83 2.16
N THR A 470 -9.69 -7.88 1.50
CA THR A 470 -9.84 -8.62 0.23
C THR A 470 -9.35 -7.81 -0.96
N GLY A 471 -9.20 -6.48 -0.80
CA GLY A 471 -8.69 -5.63 -1.87
C GLY A 471 -8.50 -4.18 -1.46
N HIS A 472 -7.61 -3.51 -2.16
CA HIS A 472 -7.26 -2.10 -2.01
C HIS A 472 -7.24 -1.42 -3.38
N GLY A 473 -7.30 -0.08 -3.39
CA GLY A 473 -7.06 0.69 -4.61
C GLY A 473 -5.61 0.60 -5.06
N VAL A 474 -5.36 0.78 -6.35
CA VAL A 474 -4.01 0.75 -6.94
C VAL A 474 -3.75 2.03 -7.72
N GLY A 475 -2.59 2.64 -7.52
CA GLY A 475 -2.13 3.83 -8.22
C GLY A 475 -1.78 3.56 -9.69
N PHE A 476 -1.47 4.63 -10.44
CA PHE A 476 -1.02 4.55 -11.81
C PHE A 476 0.39 5.15 -11.91
N PHE A 477 1.41 4.32 -11.98
CA PHE A 477 2.81 4.67 -11.79
C PHE A 477 2.97 5.51 -10.51
N LEU A 478 2.39 5.00 -9.43
CA LEU A 478 2.31 5.54 -8.08
C LEU A 478 2.24 4.40 -7.06
N ASN A 479 1.80 4.68 -5.84
CA ASN A 479 1.71 3.69 -4.77
C ASN A 479 0.85 2.47 -5.19
N VAL A 480 1.34 1.27 -4.94
CA VAL A 480 0.56 0.04 -5.15
C VAL A 480 -0.68 0.04 -4.25
N HIS A 481 -0.56 0.46 -3.00
CA HIS A 481 -1.69 0.67 -2.10
C HIS A 481 -2.20 2.11 -2.20
N GLU A 482 -3.42 2.26 -2.69
CA GLU A 482 -4.07 3.55 -2.87
C GLU A 482 -5.48 3.55 -2.25
N GLY A 483 -5.88 4.67 -1.70
CA GLY A 483 -7.28 4.93 -1.34
C GLY A 483 -7.98 5.80 -2.39
N PRO A 484 -9.26 6.14 -2.15
CA PRO A 484 -10.04 5.98 -0.90
C PRO A 484 -10.82 4.67 -0.78
N GLN A 485 -11.03 3.93 -1.88
CA GLN A 485 -11.78 2.68 -1.90
C GLN A 485 -10.94 1.49 -1.42
N ASN A 486 -11.62 0.50 -0.88
CA ASN A 486 -11.09 -0.82 -0.59
C ASN A 486 -12.22 -1.84 -0.54
N ILE A 487 -11.88 -3.14 -0.53
CA ILE A 487 -12.80 -4.25 -0.28
C ILE A 487 -12.31 -4.95 0.98
N ARG A 488 -13.03 -4.76 2.11
CA ARG A 488 -12.65 -5.29 3.41
C ARG A 488 -13.85 -5.33 4.36
N MET A 489 -13.73 -6.08 5.45
CA MET A 489 -14.82 -6.23 6.44
C MET A 489 -15.19 -4.92 7.12
N GLU A 490 -14.22 -4.07 7.41
CA GLU A 490 -14.45 -2.81 8.09
C GLU A 490 -15.14 -1.82 7.15
N VAL A 491 -16.07 -1.06 7.74
CA VAL A 491 -16.88 -0.10 6.98
C VAL A 491 -16.00 1.02 6.43
N ASN A 492 -15.99 1.13 5.11
CA ASN A 492 -15.46 2.27 4.37
C ASN A 492 -16.63 3.01 3.70
N PRO A 493 -16.83 4.31 3.95
CA PRO A 493 -17.96 5.05 3.37
C PRO A 493 -17.84 5.31 1.87
N THR A 494 -16.67 5.09 1.28
CA THR A 494 -16.41 5.37 -0.13
C THR A 494 -17.08 4.33 -1.03
N PRO A 495 -17.95 4.73 -1.95
CA PRO A 495 -18.50 3.83 -2.96
C PRO A 495 -17.44 3.47 -4.01
N LEU A 496 -17.65 2.34 -4.68
CA LEU A 496 -16.89 2.00 -5.87
C LEU A 496 -17.43 2.79 -7.07
N GLU A 497 -16.55 3.49 -7.78
CA GLU A 497 -16.89 4.34 -8.92
C GLU A 497 -16.24 3.83 -10.21
N LEU A 498 -16.83 4.16 -11.36
CA LEU A 498 -16.32 3.78 -12.68
C LEU A 498 -14.87 4.25 -12.88
N GLY A 499 -13.99 3.35 -13.33
CA GLY A 499 -12.58 3.63 -13.53
C GLY A 499 -11.70 3.45 -12.30
N MET A 500 -12.27 3.10 -11.15
CA MET A 500 -11.47 2.69 -9.99
C MET A 500 -10.82 1.34 -10.23
N ILE A 501 -9.53 1.23 -9.91
CA ILE A 501 -8.77 -0.02 -9.91
C ILE A 501 -8.72 -0.54 -8.49
N THR A 502 -9.00 -1.83 -8.30
CA THR A 502 -8.99 -2.46 -6.98
C THR A 502 -8.39 -3.87 -7.09
N SER A 503 -7.63 -4.32 -6.09
CA SER A 503 -7.21 -5.72 -6.00
C SER A 503 -8.38 -6.61 -5.59
N ASN A 504 -8.31 -7.88 -5.99
CA ASN A 504 -9.18 -8.97 -5.58
C ASN A 504 -8.27 -10.12 -5.15
N GLU A 505 -7.95 -10.20 -3.84
CA GLU A 505 -6.85 -10.99 -3.28
C GLU A 505 -7.25 -11.85 -2.05
N PRO A 506 -8.32 -12.63 -2.09
CA PRO A 506 -8.62 -13.56 -0.99
C PRO A 506 -7.48 -14.54 -0.76
N GLY A 507 -7.34 -15.01 0.48
CA GLY A 507 -6.29 -15.94 0.85
C GLY A 507 -6.70 -16.93 1.94
N LEU A 508 -5.81 -17.88 2.24
CA LEU A 508 -5.90 -18.80 3.39
C LEU A 508 -4.47 -19.20 3.82
N TYR A 509 -4.21 -19.18 5.11
CA TYR A 509 -2.86 -19.35 5.65
C TYR A 509 -2.85 -20.42 6.73
N ARG A 510 -2.20 -21.56 6.45
CA ARG A 510 -2.00 -22.68 7.38
C ARG A 510 -0.62 -22.59 8.00
N SER A 511 -0.52 -22.01 9.20
CA SER A 511 0.76 -21.82 9.89
C SER A 511 1.62 -23.10 9.89
N GLY A 512 2.88 -22.95 9.44
CA GLY A 512 3.83 -24.05 9.35
C GLY A 512 3.59 -25.05 8.20
N LYS A 513 2.54 -24.85 7.38
CA LYS A 513 2.23 -25.73 6.24
C LYS A 513 2.38 -24.98 4.90
N TYR A 514 1.47 -24.05 4.63
CA TYR A 514 1.45 -23.26 3.38
C TYR A 514 0.54 -22.03 3.49
N GLY A 515 0.73 -21.08 2.59
CA GLY A 515 -0.19 -20.00 2.29
C GLY A 515 -0.77 -20.13 0.89
N ILE A 516 -1.99 -19.65 0.73
CA ILE A 516 -2.69 -19.52 -0.54
C ILE A 516 -3.18 -18.08 -0.64
N ARG A 517 -2.83 -17.39 -1.73
CA ARG A 517 -3.44 -16.12 -2.17
C ARG A 517 -3.61 -16.17 -3.67
N ILE A 518 -4.77 -15.74 -4.14
CA ILE A 518 -5.07 -15.61 -5.57
C ILE A 518 -5.48 -14.16 -5.77
N GLU A 519 -4.69 -13.44 -6.55
CA GLU A 519 -4.89 -12.01 -6.75
C GLU A 519 -4.91 -11.62 -8.20
N ASN A 520 -5.89 -10.79 -8.54
CA ASN A 520 -5.97 -10.04 -9.79
C ASN A 520 -6.41 -8.61 -9.50
N LEU A 521 -5.94 -7.66 -10.29
CA LEU A 521 -6.51 -6.32 -10.35
C LEU A 521 -7.77 -6.31 -11.18
N VAL A 522 -8.76 -5.55 -10.71
CA VAL A 522 -10.04 -5.37 -11.37
C VAL A 522 -10.35 -3.87 -11.56
N ILE A 523 -11.01 -3.52 -12.65
CA ILE A 523 -11.50 -2.16 -12.92
C ILE A 523 -13.00 -2.15 -12.76
N THR A 524 -13.55 -1.19 -12.02
CA THR A 524 -14.99 -0.97 -11.94
C THR A 524 -15.51 -0.43 -13.27
N GLU A 525 -16.45 -1.12 -13.89
CA GLU A 525 -17.07 -0.75 -15.16
C GLU A 525 -18.60 -0.80 -15.11
N LEU A 526 -19.25 -0.09 -16.02
CA LEU A 526 -20.70 -0.17 -16.21
C LEU A 526 -21.05 -1.50 -16.89
N ARG A 527 -21.91 -2.29 -16.26
CA ARG A 527 -22.45 -3.54 -16.82
C ARG A 527 -23.79 -3.31 -17.52
N GLU A 528 -24.69 -2.62 -16.86
CA GLU A 528 -26.06 -2.46 -17.31
C GLU A 528 -26.69 -1.19 -16.74
N GLU A 529 -27.62 -0.60 -17.48
CA GLU A 529 -28.48 0.48 -17.01
C GLU A 529 -29.94 0.05 -17.22
N THR A 530 -30.73 0.05 -16.13
CA THR A 530 -32.11 -0.41 -16.09
C THR A 530 -33.02 0.63 -15.43
N GLU A 531 -34.33 0.37 -15.38
CA GLU A 531 -35.27 1.20 -14.60
C GLU A 531 -34.97 1.23 -13.08
N PHE A 532 -34.16 0.27 -12.57
CA PHE A 532 -33.75 0.19 -11.18
C PHE A 532 -32.43 0.91 -10.89
N GLY A 533 -31.75 1.44 -11.91
CA GLY A 533 -30.49 2.18 -11.78
C GLY A 533 -29.36 1.64 -12.64
N ARG A 534 -28.17 2.16 -12.36
CA ARG A 534 -26.93 1.76 -13.03
C ARG A 534 -26.26 0.63 -12.24
N PHE A 535 -25.97 -0.46 -12.92
CA PHE A 535 -25.29 -1.61 -12.33
C PHE A 535 -23.84 -1.67 -12.80
N PHE A 536 -22.93 -1.75 -11.84
CA PHE A 536 -21.50 -1.88 -12.06
C PHE A 536 -21.05 -3.33 -11.88
N GLY A 537 -19.87 -3.62 -12.33
CA GLY A 537 -19.17 -4.88 -12.13
C GLY A 537 -17.68 -4.69 -12.34
N PHE A 538 -16.94 -5.78 -12.47
CA PHE A 538 -15.49 -5.74 -12.56
C PHE A 538 -14.96 -6.32 -13.87
N GLU A 539 -14.11 -5.57 -14.58
CA GLU A 539 -13.21 -6.11 -15.57
C GLU A 539 -11.95 -6.62 -14.88
N THR A 540 -11.67 -7.91 -14.89
CA THR A 540 -10.39 -8.45 -14.43
C THR A 540 -9.31 -8.10 -15.45
N VAL A 541 -8.26 -7.35 -15.07
CA VAL A 541 -7.21 -6.89 -16.00
C VAL A 541 -5.89 -7.61 -15.84
N THR A 542 -5.59 -8.18 -14.69
CA THR A 542 -4.39 -9.01 -14.48
C THR A 542 -4.47 -10.27 -15.36
N LEU A 543 -3.37 -10.58 -16.03
CA LEU A 543 -3.26 -11.70 -16.97
C LEU A 543 -2.09 -12.61 -16.56
N CYS A 544 -2.39 -13.70 -15.87
CA CYS A 544 -1.45 -14.78 -15.57
C CYS A 544 -2.26 -16.04 -15.31
N TYR A 545 -1.78 -17.19 -15.74
CA TYR A 545 -2.49 -18.46 -15.56
C TYR A 545 -2.78 -18.76 -14.08
N LEU A 546 -3.85 -19.49 -13.84
CA LEU A 546 -4.18 -20.12 -12.56
C LEU A 546 -3.80 -21.61 -12.66
N ASP A 547 -3.20 -22.17 -11.61
CA ASP A 547 -2.67 -23.53 -11.68
C ASP A 547 -3.77 -24.58 -11.57
N ASN A 548 -4.08 -25.24 -12.69
CA ASN A 548 -5.10 -26.29 -12.79
C ASN A 548 -4.85 -27.48 -11.83
N GLN A 549 -3.59 -27.75 -11.45
CA GLN A 549 -3.27 -28.84 -10.55
C GLN A 549 -3.85 -28.63 -9.13
N LEU A 550 -4.01 -27.37 -8.74
CA LEU A 550 -4.55 -26.98 -7.42
C LEU A 550 -6.08 -26.95 -7.39
N VAL A 551 -6.76 -27.08 -8.53
CA VAL A 551 -8.22 -26.94 -8.61
C VAL A 551 -8.92 -28.27 -8.41
N ARG A 552 -9.92 -28.29 -7.53
CA ARG A 552 -10.93 -29.33 -7.41
C ARG A 552 -12.18 -28.93 -8.17
N LYS A 553 -12.30 -29.39 -9.41
CA LYS A 553 -13.43 -29.09 -10.30
C LYS A 553 -14.79 -29.45 -9.69
N ASP A 554 -14.85 -30.53 -8.91
CA ASP A 554 -16.07 -31.01 -8.26
C ASP A 554 -16.62 -30.06 -7.17
N LEU A 555 -15.82 -29.09 -6.70
CA LEU A 555 -16.24 -28.06 -5.76
C LEU A 555 -16.73 -26.77 -6.44
N LEU A 556 -16.52 -26.63 -7.74
CA LEU A 556 -16.93 -25.46 -8.51
C LEU A 556 -18.33 -25.64 -9.11
N THR A 557 -19.07 -24.54 -9.19
CA THR A 557 -20.33 -24.50 -9.97
C THR A 557 -20.03 -24.41 -11.48
N ALA A 558 -21.03 -24.65 -12.31
CA ALA A 558 -20.90 -24.53 -13.76
C ALA A 558 -20.54 -23.09 -14.17
N GLU A 559 -21.05 -22.08 -13.47
CA GLU A 559 -20.74 -20.67 -13.73
C GLU A 559 -19.28 -20.33 -13.36
N GLU A 560 -18.80 -20.85 -12.22
CA GLU A 560 -17.40 -20.69 -11.79
C GLU A 560 -16.43 -21.37 -12.75
N ILE A 561 -16.76 -22.56 -13.27
CA ILE A 561 -15.96 -23.25 -14.30
C ILE A 561 -15.96 -22.42 -15.59
N ALA A 562 -17.10 -21.93 -16.03
CA ALA A 562 -17.19 -21.12 -17.24
C ALA A 562 -16.35 -19.84 -17.15
N TRP A 563 -16.38 -19.16 -16.00
CA TRP A 563 -15.52 -17.99 -15.76
C TRP A 563 -14.04 -18.38 -15.80
N TYR A 564 -13.66 -19.47 -15.12
CA TYR A 564 -12.29 -19.96 -15.05
C TYR A 564 -11.73 -20.28 -16.44
N ASP A 565 -12.47 -21.06 -17.23
CA ASP A 565 -12.05 -21.46 -18.57
C ASP A 565 -11.95 -20.23 -19.52
N ALA A 566 -12.89 -19.29 -19.42
CA ALA A 566 -12.86 -18.05 -20.18
C ALA A 566 -11.67 -17.15 -19.78
N TYR A 567 -11.35 -17.09 -18.50
CA TYR A 567 -10.19 -16.35 -18.02
C TYR A 567 -8.87 -16.97 -18.52
N GLN A 568 -8.70 -18.29 -18.41
CA GLN A 568 -7.53 -19.01 -18.89
C GLN A 568 -7.33 -18.81 -20.41
N GLU A 569 -8.41 -18.90 -21.19
CA GLU A 569 -8.36 -18.67 -22.64
C GLU A 569 -7.97 -17.22 -22.96
N ARG A 570 -8.52 -16.24 -22.25
CA ARG A 570 -8.13 -14.83 -22.41
C ARG A 570 -6.66 -14.59 -22.08
N VAL A 571 -6.14 -15.20 -21.01
CA VAL A 571 -4.72 -15.15 -20.66
C VAL A 571 -3.88 -15.64 -21.84
N TYR A 572 -4.20 -16.82 -22.38
CA TYR A 572 -3.46 -17.36 -23.51
C TYR A 572 -3.54 -16.45 -24.76
N GLN A 573 -4.73 -16.06 -25.17
CA GLN A 573 -4.93 -15.26 -26.39
C GLN A 573 -4.22 -13.90 -26.32
N THR A 574 -4.17 -13.29 -25.14
CA THR A 574 -3.56 -11.97 -24.98
C THR A 574 -2.04 -12.04 -24.85
N ILE A 575 -1.52 -13.04 -24.15
CA ILE A 575 -0.09 -13.13 -23.83
C ILE A 575 0.70 -13.87 -24.93
N ALA A 576 0.14 -14.93 -25.55
CA ALA A 576 0.86 -15.74 -26.53
C ALA A 576 1.50 -14.93 -27.69
N PRO A 577 0.90 -13.86 -28.22
CA PRO A 577 1.54 -13.01 -29.24
C PRO A 577 2.82 -12.29 -28.76
N LEU A 578 3.04 -12.17 -27.45
CA LEU A 578 4.20 -11.51 -26.84
C LEU A 578 5.33 -12.51 -26.50
N LEU A 579 5.12 -13.79 -26.76
CA LEU A 579 6.00 -14.89 -26.37
C LEU A 579 6.66 -15.54 -27.60
N SER A 580 7.77 -16.25 -27.37
CA SER A 580 8.30 -17.19 -28.35
C SER A 580 7.34 -18.39 -28.54
N SER A 581 7.51 -19.12 -29.61
CA SER A 581 6.67 -20.32 -29.89
C SER A 581 6.73 -21.36 -28.77
N ASP A 582 7.90 -21.55 -28.16
CA ASP A 582 8.12 -22.48 -27.05
C ASP A 582 7.44 -21.98 -25.77
N GLU A 583 7.60 -20.70 -25.42
CA GLU A 583 6.93 -20.07 -24.28
C GLU A 583 5.40 -20.10 -24.45
N ALA A 584 4.89 -19.81 -25.66
CA ALA A 584 3.46 -19.87 -25.95
C ALA A 584 2.90 -21.29 -25.85
N ALA A 585 3.64 -22.31 -26.33
CA ALA A 585 3.24 -23.70 -26.17
C ALA A 585 3.21 -24.14 -24.70
N TRP A 586 4.19 -23.71 -23.89
CA TRP A 586 4.17 -23.93 -22.47
C TRP A 586 2.98 -23.24 -21.78
N LEU A 587 2.72 -21.96 -22.07
CA LEU A 587 1.56 -21.25 -21.54
C LEU A 587 0.25 -21.95 -21.90
N ARG A 588 0.13 -22.46 -23.17
CA ARG A 588 -1.05 -23.21 -23.57
C ARG A 588 -1.29 -24.44 -22.70
N SER A 589 -0.22 -25.15 -22.33
CA SER A 589 -0.32 -26.32 -21.45
C SER A 589 -0.86 -25.97 -20.05
N LYS A 590 -0.63 -24.73 -19.58
CA LYS A 590 -1.09 -24.22 -18.28
C LYS A 590 -2.51 -23.62 -18.32
N THR A 591 -2.97 -23.25 -19.51
CA THR A 591 -4.27 -22.57 -19.70
C THR A 591 -5.33 -23.46 -20.36
N LEU A 592 -5.20 -24.77 -20.22
CA LEU A 592 -6.23 -25.71 -20.65
C LEU A 592 -7.49 -25.56 -19.79
N PRO A 593 -8.68 -25.75 -20.34
CA PRO A 593 -9.92 -25.74 -19.55
C PRO A 593 -9.94 -26.86 -18.49
N LEU A 594 -10.71 -26.68 -17.44
CA LEU A 594 -10.90 -27.66 -16.36
C LEU A 594 -11.64 -28.93 -16.80
#